data_7ec393dadb1aea77862d0a4219a43160
#
_entry.id   7ec393dadb1aea77862d0a4219a43160
#
_cell.length_a   1.000
_cell.length_b   1.000
_cell.length_c   1.000
_cell.angle_alpha   90.00
_cell.angle_beta   90.00
_cell.angle_gamma   90.00
#
_symmetry.space_group_name_H-M   'P 1'
#
loop_
_entity.id
_entity.type
_entity.pdbx_description
1 polymer ?
#
loop_
_entity_poly.entity_id
_entity_poly.type
_entity_poly.pdbx_seq_one_letter_code
_entity_poly.pdbx_strand_id
1 'polypeptide(L)'
;MKKYYNIEGMIRNGYKLSRDYQTLDFSYARFSDDAMQALAKSRSVKQVRRLIITGKKLTAISAQALAESNCLPNLESLKLYKNKIGDEGVKYLAETEKLPNIKTLRFAWNDIGPEGARSLADSSQLGGLISLVLSDNQI
;
A
#
# COMPACT_ATOMS: atom_id res chain seq x y z
N MET A 1 -25.26 1.15 4.81
CA MET A 1 -25.37 0.65 3.42
C MET A 1 -24.02 0.10 2.99
N LYS A 2 -23.95 -1.19 2.69
CA LYS A 2 -22.73 -1.78 2.15
C LYS A 2 -22.51 -1.23 0.73
N LYS A 3 -21.38 -0.55 0.52
CA LYS A 3 -20.98 -0.18 -0.82
C LYS A 3 -20.45 -1.44 -1.52
N TYR A 4 -21.09 -1.83 -2.60
CA TYR A 4 -20.56 -2.89 -3.45
C TYR A 4 -19.43 -2.30 -4.29
N TYR A 5 -18.22 -2.80 -4.06
CA TYR A 5 -17.10 -2.53 -4.94
C TYR A 5 -16.97 -3.69 -5.91
N ASN A 6 -17.07 -3.40 -7.19
CA ASN A 6 -16.65 -4.35 -8.20
C ASN A 6 -15.13 -4.35 -8.24
N ILE A 7 -14.52 -4.98 -7.26
CA ILE A 7 -13.06 -4.94 -7.12
C ILE A 7 -12.35 -5.52 -8.34
N GLU A 8 -12.88 -6.57 -8.94
CA GLU A 8 -12.27 -7.17 -10.13
C GLU A 8 -12.31 -6.22 -11.33
N GLY A 9 -13.39 -5.47 -11.50
CA GLY A 9 -13.48 -4.42 -12.51
C GLY A 9 -12.52 -3.28 -12.23
N MET A 10 -12.40 -2.86 -10.98
CA MET A 10 -11.46 -1.82 -10.55
C MET A 10 -10.02 -2.24 -10.79
N ILE A 11 -9.66 -3.47 -10.46
CA ILE A 11 -8.33 -4.03 -10.71
C ILE A 11 -8.02 -4.02 -12.20
N ARG A 12 -8.97 -4.49 -13.01
CA ARG A 12 -8.82 -4.51 -14.47
C ARG A 12 -8.58 -3.10 -15.03
N ASN A 13 -9.33 -2.13 -14.55
CA ASN A 13 -9.15 -0.73 -14.96
C ASN A 13 -7.82 -0.14 -14.44
N GLY A 14 -7.39 -0.55 -13.25
CA GLY A 14 -6.11 -0.13 -12.67
C GLY A 14 -4.90 -0.57 -13.49
N TYR A 15 -5.02 -1.65 -14.24
CA TYR A 15 -3.97 -2.12 -15.16
C TYR A 15 -3.98 -1.42 -16.53
N LYS A 16 -4.98 -0.62 -16.82
CA LYS A 16 -5.22 -0.09 -18.18
C LYS A 16 -4.02 0.64 -18.78
N LEU A 17 -3.19 1.27 -17.95
CA LEU A 17 -1.98 1.97 -18.39
C LEU A 17 -0.71 1.14 -18.20
N SER A 18 -0.84 -0.09 -17.72
CA SER A 18 0.28 -0.99 -17.49
C SER A 18 0.43 -1.95 -18.66
N ARG A 19 1.58 -1.90 -19.32
CA ARG A 19 1.85 -2.80 -20.47
C ARG A 19 2.10 -4.25 -20.05
N ASP A 20 2.59 -4.44 -18.82
CA ASP A 20 3.02 -5.73 -18.29
C ASP A 20 2.08 -6.31 -17.24
N TYR A 21 0.98 -5.62 -16.94
CA TYR A 21 0.03 -5.97 -15.88
C TYR A 21 0.67 -6.11 -14.51
N GLN A 22 1.75 -5.37 -14.25
CA GLN A 22 2.48 -5.39 -12.97
C GLN A 22 2.28 -4.12 -12.15
N THR A 23 1.67 -3.08 -12.73
CA THR A 23 1.40 -1.81 -12.06
C THR A 23 -0.09 -1.58 -11.93
N LEU A 24 -0.55 -1.41 -10.71
CA LEU A 24 -1.91 -0.95 -10.42
C LEU A 24 -1.84 0.50 -9.93
N ASP A 25 -2.56 1.38 -10.61
CA ASP A 25 -2.68 2.78 -10.23
C ASP A 25 -4.16 3.15 -10.08
N PHE A 26 -4.57 3.46 -8.84
CA PHE A 26 -5.92 3.88 -8.53
C PHE A 26 -6.02 5.39 -8.23
N SER A 27 -4.99 6.16 -8.55
CA SER A 27 -4.95 7.60 -8.23
C SER A 27 -6.08 8.39 -8.89
N TYR A 28 -6.60 7.90 -10.00
CA TYR A 28 -7.68 8.54 -10.76
C TYR A 28 -9.05 7.89 -10.54
N ALA A 29 -9.13 6.90 -9.67
CA ALA A 29 -10.37 6.18 -9.37
C ALA A 29 -10.88 6.55 -7.98
N ARG A 30 -12.14 6.25 -7.69
CA ARG A 30 -12.62 6.23 -6.31
C ARG A 30 -12.04 5.00 -5.63
N PHE A 31 -11.35 5.22 -4.53
CA PHE A 31 -10.72 4.14 -3.78
C PHE A 31 -10.79 4.46 -2.29
N SER A 32 -10.98 3.45 -1.48
CA SER A 32 -11.18 3.61 -0.03
C SER A 32 -10.54 2.45 0.72
N ASP A 33 -10.54 2.53 2.05
CA ASP A 33 -10.10 1.41 2.89
C ASP A 33 -10.88 0.12 2.58
N ASP A 34 -12.19 0.22 2.34
CA ASP A 34 -13.01 -0.95 1.99
C ASP A 34 -12.55 -1.58 0.67
N ALA A 35 -12.25 -0.76 -0.33
CA ALA A 35 -11.73 -1.23 -1.60
C ALA A 35 -10.36 -1.89 -1.42
N MET A 36 -9.51 -1.34 -0.55
CA MET A 36 -8.21 -1.95 -0.25
C MET A 36 -8.37 -3.32 0.41
N GLN A 37 -9.31 -3.46 1.34
CA GLN A 37 -9.58 -4.75 1.98
C GLN A 37 -10.02 -5.80 0.96
N ALA A 38 -10.85 -5.41 -0.01
CA ALA A 38 -11.29 -6.30 -1.08
C ALA A 38 -10.13 -6.65 -2.03
N LEU A 39 -9.32 -5.66 -2.42
CA LEU A 39 -8.14 -5.86 -3.27
C LEU A 39 -7.15 -6.84 -2.63
N ALA A 40 -6.89 -6.68 -1.35
CA ALA A 40 -5.93 -7.50 -0.62
C ALA A 40 -6.32 -8.99 -0.54
N LYS A 41 -7.58 -9.30 -0.83
CA LYS A 41 -8.11 -10.68 -0.86
C LYS A 41 -8.28 -11.22 -2.28
N SER A 42 -8.04 -10.42 -3.30
CA SER A 42 -8.21 -10.82 -4.69
C SER A 42 -6.97 -11.55 -5.22
N ARG A 43 -7.19 -12.70 -5.85
CA ARG A 43 -6.11 -13.43 -6.53
C ARG A 43 -5.64 -12.72 -7.81
N SER A 44 -6.41 -11.77 -8.31
CA SER A 44 -6.11 -11.03 -9.54
C SER A 44 -4.93 -10.07 -9.39
N VAL A 45 -4.39 -9.87 -8.17
CA VAL A 45 -3.26 -8.98 -7.93
C VAL A 45 -1.93 -9.71 -7.68
N LYS A 46 -1.89 -11.01 -7.89
CA LYS A 46 -0.71 -11.84 -7.61
C LYS A 46 0.56 -11.37 -8.34
N GLN A 47 0.43 -10.90 -9.58
CA GLN A 47 1.55 -10.46 -10.40
C GLN A 47 1.97 -9.00 -10.15
N VAL A 48 1.22 -8.26 -9.32
CA VAL A 48 1.48 -6.84 -9.07
C VAL A 48 2.84 -6.65 -8.41
N ARG A 49 3.65 -5.79 -8.98
CA ARG A 49 4.93 -5.35 -8.42
C ARG A 49 4.87 -3.90 -7.92
N ARG A 50 4.01 -3.08 -8.50
CA ARG A 50 3.87 -1.66 -8.14
C ARG A 50 2.41 -1.32 -7.89
N LEU A 51 2.14 -0.77 -6.71
CA LEU A 51 0.81 -0.30 -6.32
C LEU A 51 0.90 1.19 -6.00
N ILE A 52 0.06 1.99 -6.68
CA ILE A 52 0.06 3.45 -6.57
C ILE A 52 -1.35 3.92 -6.24
N ILE A 53 -1.52 4.55 -5.08
CA ILE A 53 -2.81 5.11 -4.66
C ILE A 53 -2.57 6.44 -3.96
N THR A 54 -2.84 7.54 -4.65
CA THR A 54 -2.55 8.89 -4.17
C THR A 54 -3.82 9.61 -3.78
N GLY A 55 -3.81 10.25 -2.60
CA GLY A 55 -4.84 11.22 -2.23
C GLY A 55 -6.22 10.63 -2.00
N LYS A 56 -6.34 9.46 -1.37
CA LYS A 56 -7.60 8.74 -1.17
C LYS A 56 -8.04 8.64 0.29
N LYS A 57 -7.36 9.34 1.19
CA LYS A 57 -7.63 9.30 2.64
C LYS A 57 -7.56 7.87 3.21
N LEU A 58 -6.69 7.04 2.64
CA LEU A 58 -6.47 5.69 3.18
C LEU A 58 -5.84 5.78 4.56
N THR A 59 -6.25 4.89 5.45
CA THR A 59 -5.85 4.88 6.85
C THR A 59 -5.02 3.65 7.19
N ALA A 60 -4.74 3.45 8.46
CA ALA A 60 -4.11 2.24 8.98
C ALA A 60 -4.87 0.97 8.59
N ILE A 61 -6.18 1.06 8.34
CA ILE A 61 -6.99 -0.08 7.86
C ILE A 61 -6.45 -0.61 6.52
N SER A 62 -6.16 0.28 5.58
CA SER A 62 -5.54 -0.10 4.31
C SER A 62 -4.16 -0.71 4.49
N ALA A 63 -3.33 -0.13 5.34
CA ALA A 63 -2.00 -0.65 5.62
C ALA A 63 -2.06 -2.03 6.25
N GLN A 64 -2.97 -2.24 7.18
CA GLN A 64 -3.22 -3.55 7.79
C GLN A 64 -3.65 -4.58 6.74
N ALA A 65 -4.58 -4.22 5.87
CA ALA A 65 -5.06 -5.11 4.81
C ALA A 65 -3.91 -5.55 3.90
N LEU A 66 -3.04 -4.62 3.51
CA LEU A 66 -1.85 -4.93 2.71
C LEU A 66 -0.87 -5.84 3.47
N ALA A 67 -0.61 -5.51 4.73
CA ALA A 67 0.34 -6.25 5.56
C ALA A 67 -0.11 -7.70 5.84
N GLU A 68 -1.40 -7.93 5.91
CA GLU A 68 -1.99 -9.25 6.19
C GLU A 68 -2.34 -10.04 4.92
N SER A 69 -2.17 -9.44 3.74
CA SER A 69 -2.55 -10.05 2.47
C SER A 69 -1.61 -11.19 2.07
N ASN A 70 -2.21 -12.31 1.65
CA ASN A 70 -1.50 -13.41 1.01
C ASN A 70 -1.50 -13.30 -0.52
N CYS A 71 -2.07 -12.22 -1.07
CA CYS A 71 -2.30 -12.07 -2.50
C CYS A 71 -1.28 -11.16 -3.21
N LEU A 72 -0.32 -10.60 -2.48
CA LEU A 72 0.65 -9.63 -3.00
C LEU A 72 2.12 -10.07 -2.79
N PRO A 73 2.47 -11.34 -3.11
CA PRO A 73 3.83 -11.84 -2.84
C PRO A 73 4.92 -11.15 -3.65
N ASN A 74 4.55 -10.52 -4.76
CA ASN A 74 5.52 -9.92 -5.69
C ASN A 74 5.61 -8.39 -5.57
N LEU A 75 4.90 -7.79 -4.60
CA LEU A 75 4.91 -6.34 -4.43
C LEU A 75 6.32 -5.85 -4.10
N GLU A 76 6.84 -4.94 -4.93
CA GLU A 76 8.16 -4.33 -4.78
C GLU A 76 8.08 -2.85 -4.44
N SER A 77 7.06 -2.15 -4.93
CA SER A 77 6.92 -0.71 -4.76
C SER A 77 5.51 -0.36 -4.30
N LEU A 78 5.43 0.34 -3.17
CA LEU A 78 4.17 0.82 -2.60
C LEU A 78 4.25 2.35 -2.50
N LYS A 79 3.40 3.03 -3.27
CA LYS A 79 3.30 4.49 -3.28
C LYS A 79 1.92 4.90 -2.78
N LEU A 80 1.88 5.38 -1.54
CA LEU A 80 0.66 5.83 -0.87
C LEU A 80 0.73 7.32 -0.52
N TYR A 81 1.24 8.10 -1.46
CA TYR A 81 1.40 9.54 -1.32
C TYR A 81 0.07 10.22 -0.94
N LYS A 82 0.13 11.10 0.08
CA LYS A 82 -1.01 11.95 0.48
C LYS A 82 -2.24 11.14 0.91
N ASN A 83 -2.04 10.26 1.86
CA ASN A 83 -3.10 9.52 2.56
C ASN A 83 -3.02 9.81 4.07
N LYS A 84 -3.59 8.95 4.89
CA LYS A 84 -3.63 9.08 6.36
C LYS A 84 -3.22 7.77 7.02
N ILE A 85 -2.13 7.19 6.54
CA ILE A 85 -1.66 5.89 7.01
C ILE A 85 -1.27 5.94 8.49
N GLY A 86 -0.59 7.01 8.93
CA GLY A 86 -0.21 7.23 10.32
C GLY A 86 0.82 6.25 10.86
N ASP A 87 1.17 6.42 12.12
CA ASP A 87 2.15 5.58 12.80
C ASP A 87 1.70 4.12 12.91
N GLU A 88 0.42 3.90 13.22
CA GLU A 88 -0.14 2.56 13.34
C GLU A 88 -0.08 1.81 12.00
N GLY A 89 -0.45 2.46 10.91
CA GLY A 89 -0.40 1.85 9.58
C GLY A 89 1.01 1.48 9.17
N VAL A 90 1.97 2.37 9.39
CA VAL A 90 3.37 2.11 9.09
C VAL A 90 3.91 0.93 9.92
N LYS A 91 3.48 0.80 11.17
CA LYS A 91 3.87 -0.32 12.02
C LYS A 91 3.46 -1.67 11.44
N TYR A 92 2.22 -1.79 10.94
CA TYR A 92 1.77 -3.00 10.27
C TYR A 92 2.70 -3.38 9.10
N LEU A 93 3.06 -2.41 8.27
CA LEU A 93 3.92 -2.64 7.11
C LEU A 93 5.36 -2.97 7.50
N ALA A 94 5.85 -2.37 8.59
CA ALA A 94 7.19 -2.62 9.09
C ALA A 94 7.35 -4.03 9.71
N GLU A 95 6.28 -4.61 10.22
CA GLU A 95 6.30 -5.88 10.94
C GLU A 95 5.89 -7.09 10.08
N THR A 96 5.29 -6.87 8.90
CA THR A 96 4.78 -7.98 8.11
C THR A 96 5.87 -8.79 7.42
N GLU A 97 5.72 -10.11 7.43
CA GLU A 97 6.55 -11.03 6.66
C GLU A 97 5.97 -11.32 5.27
N LYS A 98 4.78 -10.80 4.97
CA LYS A 98 4.02 -11.15 3.75
C LYS A 98 4.36 -10.29 2.54
N LEU A 99 5.22 -9.30 2.70
CA LEU A 99 5.70 -8.45 1.62
C LEU A 99 7.25 -8.57 1.49
N PRO A 100 7.77 -9.78 1.19
CA PRO A 100 9.21 -10.04 1.28
C PRO A 100 10.04 -9.33 0.20
N ASN A 101 9.41 -8.82 -0.85
CA ASN A 101 10.10 -8.22 -1.99
C ASN A 101 10.02 -6.69 -2.02
N ILE A 102 9.54 -6.06 -0.96
CA ILE A 102 9.43 -4.59 -0.90
C ILE A 102 10.81 -3.94 -1.03
N LYS A 103 10.93 -3.01 -1.99
CA LYS A 103 12.14 -2.24 -2.28
C LYS A 103 11.92 -0.74 -2.16
N THR A 104 10.69 -0.28 -2.37
CA THR A 104 10.35 1.14 -2.36
C THR A 104 9.09 1.38 -1.55
N LEU A 105 9.19 2.27 -0.56
CA LEU A 105 8.05 2.79 0.19
C LEU A 105 8.02 4.31 0.04
N ARG A 106 6.94 4.84 -0.51
CA ARG A 106 6.74 6.28 -0.67
C ARG A 106 5.50 6.72 0.08
N PHE A 107 5.72 7.33 1.25
CA PHE A 107 4.67 7.71 2.20
C PHE A 107 4.71 9.21 2.55
N ALA A 108 5.14 10.06 1.62
CA ALA A 108 5.04 11.49 1.81
C ALA A 108 3.59 11.90 2.08
N TRP A 109 3.38 12.84 3.01
CA TRP A 109 2.06 13.36 3.41
C TRP A 109 1.13 12.24 3.95
N ASN A 110 1.53 11.59 5.04
CA ASN A 110 0.77 10.47 5.62
C ASN A 110 0.56 10.54 7.13
N ASP A 111 0.75 11.70 7.74
CA ASP A 111 0.59 11.89 9.19
C ASP A 111 1.48 10.94 10.02
N ILE A 112 2.67 10.62 9.51
CA ILE A 112 3.63 9.77 10.20
C ILE A 112 4.45 10.62 11.16
N GLY A 113 4.49 10.21 12.42
CA GLY A 113 5.27 10.83 13.46
C GLY A 113 6.52 10.02 13.82
N PRO A 114 7.19 10.39 14.94
CA PRO A 114 8.41 9.70 15.40
C PRO A 114 8.23 8.20 15.65
N GLU A 115 7.06 7.79 16.15
CA GLU A 115 6.77 6.38 16.42
C GLU A 115 6.77 5.55 15.14
N GLY A 116 6.14 6.05 14.07
CA GLY A 116 6.13 5.38 12.78
C GLY A 116 7.51 5.30 12.16
N ALA A 117 8.27 6.40 12.24
CA ALA A 117 9.65 6.42 11.76
C ALA A 117 10.51 5.39 12.50
N ARG A 118 10.33 5.27 13.82
CA ARG A 118 11.02 4.27 14.65
C ARG A 118 10.65 2.85 14.23
N SER A 119 9.37 2.58 13.98
CA SER A 119 8.90 1.26 13.51
C SER A 119 9.60 0.86 12.22
N LEU A 120 9.77 1.78 11.28
CA LEU A 120 10.49 1.52 10.05
C LEU A 120 11.99 1.26 10.30
N ALA A 121 12.62 2.08 11.14
CA ALA A 121 14.04 1.95 11.47
C ALA A 121 14.36 0.63 12.17
N ASP A 122 13.47 0.17 13.05
CA ASP A 122 13.67 -1.04 13.85
C ASP A 122 13.18 -2.31 13.13
N SER A 123 12.63 -2.20 11.93
CA SER A 123 12.07 -3.33 11.20
C SER A 123 13.14 -4.35 10.79
N SER A 124 12.92 -5.60 11.15
CA SER A 124 13.73 -6.73 10.66
C SER A 124 13.24 -7.25 9.30
N GLN A 125 12.09 -6.76 8.81
CA GLN A 125 11.46 -7.23 7.56
C GLN A 125 11.81 -6.38 6.34
N LEU A 126 12.35 -5.18 6.54
CA LEU A 126 12.61 -4.23 5.46
C LEU A 126 14.08 -4.19 5.04
N GLY A 127 14.82 -5.29 5.23
CA GLY A 127 16.24 -5.37 4.87
C GLY A 127 16.53 -5.19 3.38
N GLY A 128 15.56 -5.46 2.51
CA GLY A 128 15.68 -5.26 1.07
C GLY A 128 15.30 -3.87 0.58
N LEU A 129 14.93 -2.96 1.49
CA LEU A 129 14.47 -1.63 1.11
C LEU A 129 15.61 -0.80 0.49
N ILE A 130 15.36 -0.23 -0.67
CA ILE A 130 16.31 0.59 -1.42
C ILE A 130 15.95 2.07 -1.31
N SER A 131 14.66 2.39 -1.29
CA SER A 131 14.17 3.76 -1.27
C SER A 131 13.03 3.93 -0.27
N LEU A 132 13.16 4.92 0.61
CA LEU A 132 12.16 5.30 1.58
C LEU A 132 11.94 6.81 1.51
N VAL A 133 10.70 7.25 1.23
CA VAL A 133 10.34 8.66 1.19
C VAL A 133 9.31 8.93 2.28
N LEU A 134 9.68 9.78 3.24
CA LEU A 134 8.86 10.19 4.38
C LEU A 134 8.70 11.71 4.48
N SER A 135 8.97 12.44 3.40
CA SER A 135 8.84 13.89 3.40
C SER A 135 7.42 14.34 3.75
N ASP A 136 7.29 15.55 4.27
CA ASP A 136 6.00 16.17 4.61
C ASP A 136 5.14 15.33 5.59
N ASN A 137 5.80 14.69 6.53
CA ASN A 137 5.22 14.06 7.70
C ASN A 137 5.61 14.84 8.97
N GLN A 138 5.28 14.34 10.13
CA GLN A 138 5.46 15.04 11.42
C GLN A 138 6.58 14.39 12.25
N ILE A 139 7.61 13.97 11.58
CA ILE A 139 8.74 13.26 12.19
C ILE A 139 9.70 14.25 12.88
#